data_9887cef43abd48b562d71a238cc874fe
#
_entry.id   9887cef43abd48b562d71a238cc874fe
#
_cell.length_a   1.000
_cell.length_b   1.000
_cell.length_c   1.000
_cell.angle_alpha   90.00
_cell.angle_beta   90.00
_cell.angle_gamma   90.00
#
_symmetry.space_group_name_H-M   'P 1'
#
loop_
_entity.id
_entity.type
_entity.pdbx_description
1 polymer ?
#
loop_
_entity_poly.entity_id
_entity_poly.type
_entity_poly.pdbx_seq_one_letter_code
_entity_poly.pdbx_strand_id
1 'polypeptide(L)'
;MHAWKRVVLASFFFAVGLQVDVAAGDESPRTHTFKYNDSDRVYSVFLPRGFDPSATYWPLFVVHGGGGRGVTNPKAIAMRRVADELDLPAILITPDFVVKDKNVSRFPMLGEEAFLKAVLQQVRGKYNLRSKVLLTGYSMGGQFTHRFALGNPDLVHACAPLAAGTWTTPDGRLLIEDYGEVENAEAFLSSTTNVTKIPARLSGLFDARVAQVAERPMADGAEKIPFLVMCGTLDTRWSIALEFASSLKNSGFNVQTEWPVTPHGSKVGRHKAEFAKYPQHVIEFFKKHAE
;
A
#
# COMPACT_ATOMS: atom_id res chain seq x y z
N MET A 1 -13.46 59.67 -38.10
CA MET A 1 -13.95 59.49 -36.71
C MET A 1 -14.60 58.10 -36.62
N HIS A 2 -13.89 57.11 -36.09
CA HIS A 2 -14.42 55.75 -35.93
C HIS A 2 -14.35 55.45 -34.44
N ALA A 3 -15.52 55.31 -33.84
CA ALA A 3 -15.70 54.98 -32.43
C ALA A 3 -15.59 53.45 -32.23
N TRP A 4 -14.60 53.03 -31.47
CA TRP A 4 -14.47 51.61 -31.04
C TRP A 4 -15.30 51.38 -29.78
N LYS A 5 -16.33 50.54 -29.90
CA LYS A 5 -17.08 50.04 -28.73
C LYS A 5 -16.27 48.89 -28.09
N ARG A 6 -15.84 49.09 -26.85
CA ARG A 6 -15.29 48.03 -26.00
C ARG A 6 -16.43 47.18 -25.47
N VAL A 7 -16.41 45.88 -25.84
CA VAL A 7 -17.26 44.86 -25.23
C VAL A 7 -16.51 44.31 -24.00
N VAL A 8 -17.07 44.52 -22.83
CA VAL A 8 -16.59 43.94 -21.58
C VAL A 8 -17.31 42.60 -21.41
N LEU A 9 -16.61 41.48 -21.60
CA LEU A 9 -17.10 40.15 -21.24
C LEU A 9 -16.95 39.95 -19.72
N ALA A 10 -18.05 39.96 -19.00
CA ALA A 10 -18.11 39.54 -17.60
C ALA A 10 -18.17 38.02 -17.55
N SER A 11 -17.07 37.42 -17.13
CA SER A 11 -17.01 35.94 -16.87
C SER A 11 -17.67 35.69 -15.51
N PHE A 12 -18.84 35.10 -15.52
CA PHE A 12 -19.49 34.55 -14.33
C PHE A 12 -18.88 33.19 -14.03
N PHE A 13 -18.03 33.12 -13.02
CA PHE A 13 -17.67 31.85 -12.40
C PHE A 13 -18.84 31.37 -11.53
N PHE A 14 -19.57 30.39 -11.98
CA PHE A 14 -20.48 29.61 -11.14
C PHE A 14 -19.62 28.62 -10.34
N ALA A 15 -19.36 28.96 -9.08
CA ALA A 15 -18.87 27.97 -8.10
C ALA A 15 -20.07 27.07 -7.77
N VAL A 16 -20.13 25.90 -8.39
CA VAL A 16 -21.04 24.82 -7.96
C VAL A 16 -20.45 24.26 -6.68
N GLY A 17 -20.89 24.80 -5.54
CA GLY A 17 -20.66 24.20 -4.24
C GLY A 17 -21.38 22.86 -4.17
N LEU A 18 -20.66 21.77 -4.35
CA LEU A 18 -21.11 20.45 -3.96
C LEU A 18 -21.24 20.43 -2.43
N GLN A 19 -22.44 20.66 -1.91
CA GLN A 19 -22.78 20.31 -0.54
C GLN A 19 -22.72 18.78 -0.43
N VAL A 20 -21.68 18.29 0.22
CA VAL A 20 -21.63 16.88 0.63
C VAL A 20 -22.41 16.80 1.94
N ASP A 21 -23.64 16.34 1.90
CA ASP A 21 -24.38 15.95 3.11
C ASP A 21 -23.66 14.77 3.77
N VAL A 22 -22.89 15.08 4.79
CA VAL A 22 -22.20 14.08 5.62
C VAL A 22 -23.18 13.67 6.73
N ALA A 23 -23.96 12.64 6.49
CA ALA A 23 -24.69 11.96 7.56
C ALA A 23 -23.65 11.40 8.55
N ALA A 24 -23.68 11.88 9.79
CA ALA A 24 -22.85 11.36 10.87
C ALA A 24 -23.18 9.89 11.12
N GLY A 25 -22.23 8.97 10.86
CA GLY A 25 -22.34 7.57 11.26
C GLY A 25 -22.29 6.52 10.15
N ASP A 26 -22.09 6.87 8.90
CA ASP A 26 -21.96 5.88 7.82
C ASP A 26 -20.51 5.34 7.76
N GLU A 27 -20.29 4.16 8.35
CA GLU A 27 -19.01 3.41 8.29
C GLU A 27 -18.79 2.76 6.90
N SER A 28 -19.75 2.91 5.98
CA SER A 28 -19.69 2.31 4.66
C SER A 28 -18.63 2.98 3.78
N PRO A 29 -17.86 2.21 3.00
CA PRO A 29 -16.89 2.79 2.09
C PRO A 29 -17.55 3.58 0.96
N ARG A 30 -17.06 4.76 0.69
CA ARG A 30 -17.42 5.54 -0.50
C ARG A 30 -16.61 5.06 -1.67
N THR A 31 -17.22 4.39 -2.61
CA THR A 31 -16.55 3.87 -3.80
C THR A 31 -16.54 4.91 -4.91
N HIS A 32 -15.37 5.11 -5.49
CA HIS A 32 -15.13 6.07 -6.57
C HIS A 32 -14.55 5.35 -7.78
N THR A 33 -15.04 5.74 -8.95
CA THR A 33 -14.51 5.29 -10.25
C THR A 33 -13.97 6.49 -11.02
N PHE A 34 -12.84 6.35 -11.68
CA PHE A 34 -12.28 7.36 -12.57
C PHE A 34 -11.53 6.74 -13.74
N LYS A 35 -11.41 7.49 -14.82
CA LYS A 35 -10.64 7.07 -15.99
C LYS A 35 -9.14 7.16 -15.69
N TYR A 36 -8.47 6.03 -15.88
CA TYR A 36 -7.01 5.93 -15.76
C TYR A 36 -6.47 5.02 -16.86
N ASN A 37 -5.60 5.54 -17.73
CA ASN A 37 -5.08 4.82 -18.91
C ASN A 37 -6.20 4.10 -19.69
N ASP A 38 -7.21 4.88 -20.12
CA ASP A 38 -8.39 4.46 -20.92
C ASP A 38 -9.26 3.38 -20.28
N SER A 39 -9.02 3.03 -19.03
CA SER A 39 -9.85 2.07 -18.30
C SER A 39 -10.51 2.71 -17.08
N ASP A 40 -11.67 2.18 -16.69
CA ASP A 40 -12.31 2.55 -15.43
C ASP A 40 -11.58 1.85 -14.28
N ARG A 41 -11.03 2.66 -13.36
CA ARG A 41 -10.34 2.19 -12.17
C ARG A 41 -11.10 2.64 -10.94
N VAL A 42 -11.04 1.82 -9.91
CA VAL A 42 -11.84 1.98 -8.70
C VAL A 42 -10.95 2.12 -7.47
N TYR A 43 -11.38 2.96 -6.53
CA TYR A 43 -10.87 2.99 -5.17
C TYR A 43 -12.01 3.28 -4.19
N SER A 44 -11.84 2.92 -2.93
CA SER A 44 -12.79 3.25 -1.88
C SER A 44 -12.15 4.11 -0.81
N VAL A 45 -12.95 4.97 -0.20
CA VAL A 45 -12.58 5.87 0.88
C VAL A 45 -13.44 5.57 2.10
N PHE A 46 -12.80 5.42 3.25
CA PHE A 46 -13.44 5.27 4.56
C PHE A 46 -13.14 6.51 5.38
N LEU A 47 -14.16 7.30 5.67
CA LEU A 47 -14.00 8.49 6.50
C LEU A 47 -13.95 8.13 7.98
N PRO A 48 -13.24 8.90 8.82
CA PRO A 48 -13.24 8.69 10.27
C PRO A 48 -14.61 9.01 10.88
N ARG A 49 -14.87 8.42 12.03
CA ARG A 49 -16.03 8.81 12.85
C ARG A 49 -15.94 10.30 13.17
N GLY A 50 -17.05 11.03 13.03
CA GLY A 50 -17.06 12.47 13.25
C GLY A 50 -16.21 13.26 12.25
N PHE A 51 -16.14 12.80 11.00
CA PHE A 51 -15.41 13.50 9.94
C PHE A 51 -15.77 14.97 9.86
N ASP A 52 -14.77 15.85 9.94
CA ASP A 52 -14.88 17.29 9.75
C ASP A 52 -14.17 17.71 8.44
N PRO A 53 -14.88 18.26 7.46
CA PRO A 53 -14.26 18.66 6.18
C PRO A 53 -13.21 19.76 6.31
N SER A 54 -13.19 20.51 7.42
CA SER A 54 -12.19 21.54 7.70
C SER A 54 -10.91 21.00 8.34
N ALA A 55 -10.95 19.80 8.92
CA ALA A 55 -9.79 19.20 9.57
C ALA A 55 -8.83 18.57 8.55
N THR A 56 -7.55 18.45 8.94
CA THR A 56 -6.51 17.81 8.12
C THR A 56 -6.28 16.37 8.55
N TYR A 57 -6.31 15.45 7.60
CA TYR A 57 -6.20 14.02 7.85
C TYR A 57 -4.95 13.39 7.23
N TRP A 58 -4.48 12.29 7.82
CA TRP A 58 -3.51 11.43 7.18
C TRP A 58 -4.18 10.61 6.06
N PRO A 59 -3.65 10.60 4.84
CA PRO A 59 -4.05 9.59 3.86
C PRO A 59 -3.44 8.25 4.25
N LEU A 60 -4.25 7.27 4.65
CA LEU A 60 -3.83 5.91 5.00
C LEU A 60 -4.21 4.94 3.88
N PHE A 61 -3.23 4.52 3.10
CA PHE A 61 -3.45 3.50 2.07
C PHE A 61 -3.40 2.09 2.66
N VAL A 62 -4.43 1.29 2.38
CA VAL A 62 -4.53 -0.12 2.76
C VAL A 62 -4.61 -0.96 1.50
N VAL A 63 -3.48 -1.54 1.10
CA VAL A 63 -3.37 -2.31 -0.14
C VAL A 63 -3.77 -3.76 0.08
N HIS A 64 -4.67 -4.27 -0.76
CA HIS A 64 -5.18 -5.63 -0.64
C HIS A 64 -4.15 -6.69 -1.03
N GLY A 65 -4.35 -7.92 -0.54
CA GLY A 65 -3.56 -9.09 -0.92
C GLY A 65 -4.03 -9.72 -2.23
N GLY A 66 -3.34 -10.79 -2.66
CA GLY A 66 -3.68 -11.55 -3.84
C GLY A 66 -5.11 -12.08 -3.79
N GLY A 67 -5.85 -11.93 -4.89
CA GLY A 67 -7.26 -12.33 -5.00
C GLY A 67 -8.25 -11.44 -4.23
N GLY A 68 -7.76 -10.38 -3.53
CA GLY A 68 -8.60 -9.37 -2.89
C GLY A 68 -8.98 -8.26 -3.86
N ARG A 69 -9.91 -7.41 -3.40
CA ARG A 69 -10.27 -6.14 -4.05
C ARG A 69 -10.23 -5.03 -3.03
N GLY A 70 -9.87 -3.81 -3.47
CA GLY A 70 -9.87 -2.63 -2.61
C GLY A 70 -11.23 -2.37 -1.98
N VAL A 71 -12.29 -2.40 -2.78
CA VAL A 71 -13.68 -2.09 -2.38
C VAL A 71 -14.19 -3.00 -1.24
N THR A 72 -13.80 -4.26 -1.23
CA THR A 72 -14.28 -5.25 -0.25
C THR A 72 -13.19 -5.70 0.72
N ASN A 73 -12.19 -4.86 0.95
CA ASN A 73 -11.05 -5.20 1.81
C ASN A 73 -11.46 -5.28 3.30
N PRO A 74 -11.66 -6.49 3.87
CA PRO A 74 -12.12 -6.63 5.26
C PRO A 74 -11.08 -6.12 6.27
N LYS A 75 -9.79 -6.04 5.88
CA LYS A 75 -8.75 -5.48 6.72
C LYS A 75 -8.86 -3.96 6.82
N ALA A 76 -9.28 -3.30 5.73
CA ALA A 76 -9.52 -1.86 5.76
C ALA A 76 -10.68 -1.51 6.71
N ILE A 77 -11.75 -2.29 6.70
CA ILE A 77 -12.87 -2.12 7.65
C ILE A 77 -12.39 -2.28 9.11
N ALA A 78 -11.63 -3.34 9.38
CA ALA A 78 -11.06 -3.54 10.71
C ALA A 78 -10.10 -2.43 11.12
N MET A 79 -9.24 -1.95 10.19
CA MET A 79 -8.32 -0.84 10.45
C MET A 79 -9.06 0.48 10.67
N ARG A 80 -10.17 0.74 9.94
CA ARG A 80 -10.98 1.94 10.18
C ARG A 80 -11.51 1.96 11.60
N ARG A 81 -12.13 0.87 12.05
CA ARG A 81 -12.64 0.76 13.42
C ARG A 81 -11.54 1.02 14.45
N VAL A 82 -10.39 0.36 14.34
CA VAL A 82 -9.27 0.54 15.27
C VAL A 82 -8.71 1.96 15.21
N ALA A 83 -8.65 2.57 14.01
CA ALA A 83 -8.20 3.95 13.87
C ALA A 83 -9.15 4.94 14.56
N ASP A 84 -10.47 4.67 14.56
CA ASP A 84 -11.46 5.45 15.29
C ASP A 84 -11.39 5.21 16.82
N GLU A 85 -11.09 3.98 17.25
CA GLU A 85 -10.93 3.63 18.67
C GLU A 85 -9.67 4.28 19.27
N LEU A 86 -8.62 4.45 18.46
CA LEU A 86 -7.34 5.03 18.86
C LEU A 86 -7.19 6.50 18.48
N ASP A 87 -8.22 7.16 17.97
CA ASP A 87 -8.22 8.56 17.54
C ASP A 87 -7.11 8.91 16.55
N LEU A 88 -6.79 8.01 15.60
CA LEU A 88 -5.90 8.34 14.50
C LEU A 88 -6.66 9.16 13.45
N PRO A 89 -6.32 10.45 13.24
CA PRO A 89 -7.02 11.31 12.28
C PRO A 89 -6.62 10.94 10.84
N ALA A 90 -7.14 9.82 10.34
CA ALA A 90 -6.81 9.30 9.04
C ALA A 90 -8.05 9.04 8.17
N ILE A 91 -7.94 9.33 6.88
CA ILE A 91 -8.86 8.85 5.85
C ILE A 91 -8.23 7.60 5.24
N LEU A 92 -8.93 6.45 5.36
CA LEU A 92 -8.43 5.22 4.77
C LEU A 92 -8.81 5.15 3.29
N ILE A 93 -7.86 4.71 2.48
CA ILE A 93 -7.98 4.65 1.02
C ILE A 93 -7.58 3.25 0.57
N THR A 94 -8.48 2.58 -0.15
CA THR A 94 -8.24 1.23 -0.65
C THR A 94 -8.29 1.23 -2.18
N PRO A 95 -7.13 1.31 -2.85
CA PRO A 95 -7.10 1.18 -4.31
C PRO A 95 -7.45 -0.24 -4.74
N ASP A 96 -8.21 -0.38 -5.81
CA ASP A 96 -8.49 -1.69 -6.43
C ASP A 96 -7.42 -1.96 -7.50
N PHE A 97 -6.36 -2.63 -7.10
CA PHE A 97 -5.27 -2.99 -8.00
C PHE A 97 -5.69 -4.11 -8.94
N VAL A 98 -5.49 -3.90 -10.23
CA VAL A 98 -5.85 -4.88 -11.24
C VAL A 98 -4.73 -5.91 -11.39
N VAL A 99 -5.05 -7.11 -11.01
CA VAL A 99 -4.21 -8.28 -11.20
C VAL A 99 -4.62 -8.93 -12.52
N LYS A 100 -4.00 -8.51 -13.64
CA LYS A 100 -4.37 -8.96 -14.99
C LYS A 100 -3.99 -10.41 -15.27
N ASP A 101 -2.93 -10.91 -14.64
CA ASP A 101 -2.45 -12.28 -14.84
C ASP A 101 -2.18 -12.94 -13.49
N LYS A 102 -2.83 -14.06 -13.23
CA LYS A 102 -2.65 -14.81 -11.98
C LYS A 102 -1.23 -15.33 -11.79
N ASN A 103 -0.48 -15.51 -12.87
CA ASN A 103 0.90 -15.99 -12.85
C ASN A 103 1.91 -14.85 -12.67
N VAL A 104 1.64 -13.66 -13.25
CA VAL A 104 2.46 -12.44 -13.14
C VAL A 104 2.04 -11.59 -11.92
N SER A 105 0.83 -11.80 -11.42
CA SER A 105 0.20 -10.99 -10.38
C SER A 105 0.81 -11.12 -8.99
N ARG A 106 1.65 -12.09 -8.77
CA ARG A 106 2.26 -12.32 -7.46
C ARG A 106 3.47 -11.46 -7.22
N PHE A 107 3.97 -10.77 -8.24
CA PHE A 107 5.14 -9.94 -8.15
C PHE A 107 4.83 -8.49 -8.53
N PRO A 108 5.57 -7.55 -7.96
CA PRO A 108 5.09 -6.25 -7.50
C PRO A 108 4.15 -5.69 -8.53
N MET A 109 2.92 -5.49 -8.20
CA MET A 109 1.85 -4.92 -9.00
C MET A 109 2.38 -3.82 -9.94
N LEU A 110 3.12 -4.25 -10.98
CA LEU A 110 3.82 -3.39 -11.93
C LEU A 110 2.83 -2.43 -12.59
N GLY A 111 3.15 -1.15 -12.57
CA GLY A 111 2.26 -0.08 -13.06
C GLY A 111 1.28 0.45 -12.02
N GLU A 112 1.09 -0.23 -10.88
CA GLU A 112 0.17 0.22 -9.84
C GLU A 112 0.72 1.37 -8.99
N GLU A 113 2.03 1.64 -9.04
CA GLU A 113 2.63 2.82 -8.38
C GLU A 113 2.05 4.12 -8.94
N ALA A 114 2.00 4.23 -10.26
CA ALA A 114 1.42 5.41 -10.92
C ALA A 114 -0.09 5.52 -10.62
N PHE A 115 -0.80 4.38 -10.55
CA PHE A 115 -2.21 4.36 -10.18
C PHE A 115 -2.41 4.81 -8.72
N LEU A 116 -1.60 4.34 -7.76
CA LEU A 116 -1.69 4.81 -6.37
C LEU A 116 -1.47 6.32 -6.28
N LYS A 117 -0.48 6.86 -7.01
CA LYS A 117 -0.22 8.31 -7.09
C LYS A 117 -1.42 9.06 -7.68
N ALA A 118 -2.06 8.52 -8.73
CA ALA A 118 -3.26 9.10 -9.32
C ALA A 118 -4.45 9.08 -8.33
N VAL A 119 -4.65 7.99 -7.61
CA VAL A 119 -5.66 7.92 -6.53
C VAL A 119 -5.39 8.96 -5.46
N LEU A 120 -4.14 9.13 -5.02
CA LEU A 120 -3.76 10.15 -4.03
C LEU A 120 -4.12 11.56 -4.51
N GLN A 121 -3.89 11.87 -5.78
CA GLN A 121 -4.29 13.17 -6.38
C GLN A 121 -5.81 13.35 -6.38
N GLN A 122 -6.58 12.31 -6.73
CA GLN A 122 -8.04 12.34 -6.70
C GLN A 122 -8.58 12.60 -5.29
N VAL A 123 -7.99 11.97 -4.29
CA VAL A 123 -8.43 12.11 -2.89
C VAL A 123 -8.03 13.49 -2.33
N ARG A 124 -6.85 14.00 -2.67
CA ARG A 124 -6.41 15.37 -2.30
C ARG A 124 -7.30 16.46 -2.89
N GLY A 125 -7.89 16.23 -4.05
CA GLY A 125 -8.86 17.16 -4.64
C GLY A 125 -10.21 17.20 -3.90
N LYS A 126 -10.47 16.27 -2.98
CA LYS A 126 -11.75 16.15 -2.25
C LYS A 126 -11.62 16.37 -0.74
N TYR A 127 -10.47 16.14 -0.17
CA TYR A 127 -10.24 16.14 1.28
C TYR A 127 -8.96 16.91 1.63
N ASN A 128 -8.96 17.56 2.77
CA ASN A 128 -7.77 18.21 3.30
C ASN A 128 -6.83 17.14 3.90
N LEU A 129 -5.73 16.87 3.21
CA LEU A 129 -4.81 15.79 3.55
C LEU A 129 -3.39 16.29 3.80
N ARG A 130 -2.69 15.62 4.71
CA ARG A 130 -1.25 15.79 4.88
C ARG A 130 -0.49 15.42 3.60
N SER A 131 0.71 15.96 3.44
CA SER A 131 1.52 15.82 2.21
C SER A 131 2.07 14.40 2.01
N LYS A 132 2.35 13.65 3.09
CA LYS A 132 2.83 12.27 3.05
C LYS A 132 1.72 11.30 3.45
N VAL A 133 1.88 10.05 3.05
CA VAL A 133 0.92 8.97 3.30
C VAL A 133 1.41 8.00 4.37
N LEU A 134 0.48 7.39 5.10
CA LEU A 134 0.68 6.16 5.85
C LEU A 134 0.35 5.00 4.91
N LEU A 135 1.18 3.96 4.87
CA LEU A 135 1.07 2.92 3.85
C LEU A 135 1.16 1.53 4.46
N THR A 136 0.15 0.70 4.26
CA THR A 136 0.14 -0.70 4.69
C THR A 136 -0.45 -1.61 3.62
N GLY A 137 -0.08 -2.88 3.68
CA GLY A 137 -0.62 -3.91 2.80
C GLY A 137 -0.24 -5.30 3.27
N TYR A 138 -1.05 -6.28 2.91
CA TYR A 138 -0.90 -7.66 3.32
C TYR A 138 -0.56 -8.58 2.15
N SER A 139 0.36 -9.54 2.35
CA SER A 139 0.75 -10.52 1.32
C SER A 139 1.25 -9.81 0.05
N MET A 140 0.57 -9.94 -1.08
CA MET A 140 0.87 -9.19 -2.30
C MET A 140 0.85 -7.66 -2.08
N GLY A 141 -0.07 -7.14 -1.24
CA GLY A 141 -0.07 -5.75 -0.82
C GLY A 141 1.18 -5.37 -0.02
N GLY A 142 1.69 -6.29 0.82
CA GLY A 142 2.96 -6.10 1.52
C GLY A 142 4.17 -6.04 0.57
N GLN A 143 4.14 -6.85 -0.50
CA GLN A 143 5.17 -6.78 -1.55
C GLN A 143 5.19 -5.42 -2.25
N PHE A 144 4.02 -4.86 -2.51
CA PHE A 144 3.90 -3.55 -3.12
C PHE A 144 4.35 -2.44 -2.16
N THR A 145 3.85 -2.44 -0.93
CA THR A 145 4.00 -1.30 -0.01
C THR A 145 5.45 -1.04 0.38
N HIS A 146 6.25 -2.07 0.67
CA HIS A 146 7.65 -1.82 1.03
C HIS A 146 8.46 -1.29 -0.16
N ARG A 147 8.23 -1.82 -1.38
CA ARG A 147 8.92 -1.32 -2.58
C ARG A 147 8.51 0.10 -2.92
N PHE A 148 7.22 0.39 -2.82
CA PHE A 148 6.72 1.75 -3.01
C PHE A 148 7.36 2.72 -2.01
N ALA A 149 7.45 2.34 -0.74
CA ALA A 149 8.05 3.17 0.30
C ALA A 149 9.55 3.40 0.02
N LEU A 150 10.31 2.34 -0.26
CA LEU A 150 11.75 2.45 -0.58
C LEU A 150 12.02 3.32 -1.83
N GLY A 151 11.11 3.32 -2.80
CA GLY A 151 11.25 4.09 -4.04
C GLY A 151 10.66 5.50 -4.00
N ASN A 152 9.87 5.86 -2.97
CA ASN A 152 9.13 7.14 -2.93
C ASN A 152 9.16 7.78 -1.53
N PRO A 153 10.35 8.09 -0.96
CA PRO A 153 10.46 8.60 0.41
C PRO A 153 9.81 9.98 0.60
N ASP A 154 9.67 10.75 -0.46
CA ASP A 154 9.01 12.05 -0.41
C ASP A 154 7.49 11.94 -0.23
N LEU A 155 6.92 10.78 -0.58
CA LEU A 155 5.48 10.53 -0.48
C LEU A 155 5.09 9.72 0.75
N VAL A 156 5.99 8.90 1.30
CA VAL A 156 5.66 7.99 2.40
C VAL A 156 6.18 8.55 3.72
N HIS A 157 5.30 8.59 4.73
CA HIS A 157 5.63 8.99 6.08
C HIS A 157 6.02 7.80 6.95
N ALA A 158 5.22 6.74 6.90
CA ALA A 158 5.46 5.49 7.62
C ALA A 158 4.92 4.29 6.82
N CYS A 159 5.55 3.13 6.93
CA CYS A 159 5.21 1.94 6.16
C CYS A 159 5.09 0.70 7.04
N ALA A 160 3.98 -0.03 6.89
CA ALA A 160 3.72 -1.28 7.60
C ALA A 160 3.41 -2.43 6.62
N PRO A 161 4.42 -3.03 5.97
CA PRO A 161 4.25 -4.19 5.11
C PRO A 161 4.03 -5.47 5.92
N LEU A 162 3.01 -6.27 5.56
CA LEU A 162 2.59 -7.43 6.30
C LEU A 162 2.73 -8.70 5.47
N ALA A 163 3.47 -9.70 5.98
CA ALA A 163 3.57 -11.07 5.45
C ALA A 163 3.74 -11.13 3.92
N ALA A 164 4.67 -10.37 3.37
CA ALA A 164 4.95 -10.36 1.94
C ALA A 164 5.62 -11.67 1.49
N GLY A 165 5.27 -12.18 0.32
CA GLY A 165 5.87 -13.39 -0.24
C GLY A 165 7.23 -13.14 -0.88
N THR A 166 7.56 -11.88 -1.14
CA THR A 166 8.88 -11.45 -1.62
C THR A 166 9.23 -10.10 -1.03
N TRP A 167 10.51 -9.88 -0.77
CA TRP A 167 11.03 -8.63 -0.25
C TRP A 167 12.20 -8.14 -1.11
N THR A 168 12.29 -6.84 -1.32
CA THR A 168 13.48 -6.19 -1.86
C THR A 168 14.14 -5.44 -0.72
N THR A 169 15.39 -5.77 -0.43
CA THR A 169 16.17 -5.12 0.62
C THR A 169 16.65 -3.74 0.16
N PRO A 170 17.06 -2.85 1.09
CA PRO A 170 17.59 -1.54 0.72
C PRO A 170 18.79 -1.59 -0.22
N ASP A 171 19.62 -2.63 -0.11
CA ASP A 171 20.79 -2.89 -0.96
C ASP A 171 20.44 -3.60 -2.28
N GLY A 172 19.14 -3.80 -2.58
CA GLY A 172 18.67 -4.33 -3.86
C GLY A 172 18.58 -5.84 -3.94
N ARG A 173 18.91 -6.59 -2.85
CA ARG A 173 18.76 -8.05 -2.84
C ARG A 173 17.29 -8.46 -2.84
N LEU A 174 16.99 -9.56 -3.48
CA LEU A 174 15.64 -10.12 -3.55
C LEU A 174 15.54 -11.36 -2.65
N LEU A 175 14.63 -11.29 -1.67
CA LEU A 175 14.29 -12.42 -0.80
C LEU A 175 12.96 -13.03 -1.26
N ILE A 176 12.93 -14.34 -1.47
CA ILE A 176 11.76 -15.07 -2.01
C ILE A 176 11.37 -16.19 -1.07
N GLU A 177 10.08 -16.33 -0.80
CA GLU A 177 9.50 -17.44 -0.07
C GLU A 177 9.97 -18.79 -0.67
N ASP A 178 10.43 -19.71 0.19
CA ASP A 178 10.98 -21.05 -0.14
C ASP A 178 12.38 -21.07 -0.79
N TYR A 179 12.97 -19.90 -1.15
CA TYR A 179 14.30 -19.86 -1.79
C TYR A 179 15.34 -19.08 -0.98
N GLY A 180 14.91 -18.31 0.01
CA GLY A 180 15.80 -17.43 0.76
C GLY A 180 16.28 -16.25 -0.08
N GLU A 181 17.57 -15.93 0.02
CA GLU A 181 18.22 -14.88 -0.71
C GLU A 181 18.53 -15.30 -2.16
N VAL A 182 18.23 -14.43 -3.09
CA VAL A 182 18.70 -14.53 -4.48
C VAL A 182 19.71 -13.42 -4.69
N GLU A 183 20.99 -13.78 -4.73
CA GLU A 183 22.11 -12.84 -4.82
C GLU A 183 22.07 -11.98 -6.08
N ASN A 184 21.56 -12.53 -7.17
CA ASN A 184 21.41 -11.82 -8.44
C ASN A 184 20.19 -12.36 -9.17
N ALA A 185 19.10 -11.58 -9.23
CA ALA A 185 17.88 -12.00 -9.89
C ALA A 185 18.11 -12.26 -11.39
N GLU A 186 18.96 -11.50 -12.05
CA GLU A 186 19.30 -11.70 -13.47
C GLU A 186 20.11 -13.00 -13.70
N ALA A 187 21.09 -13.27 -12.83
CA ALA A 187 21.84 -14.53 -12.87
C ALA A 187 20.98 -15.72 -12.52
N PHE A 188 20.07 -15.57 -11.54
CA PHE A 188 19.09 -16.59 -11.18
C PHE A 188 18.12 -16.86 -12.35
N LEU A 189 17.63 -15.83 -13.03
CA LEU A 189 16.80 -15.92 -14.21
C LEU A 189 17.54 -16.58 -15.38
N SER A 190 18.80 -16.24 -15.60
CA SER A 190 19.62 -16.81 -16.68
C SER A 190 20.07 -18.25 -16.39
N SER A 191 20.25 -18.62 -15.11
CA SER A 191 20.64 -19.98 -14.71
C SER A 191 19.48 -20.97 -14.71
N THR A 192 18.24 -20.50 -14.66
CA THR A 192 17.02 -21.32 -14.64
C THR A 192 16.53 -21.71 -16.03
N THR A 193 17.44 -22.06 -16.94
CA THR A 193 17.08 -22.73 -18.21
C THR A 193 16.30 -24.02 -18.02
N ASN A 194 16.22 -24.56 -16.78
CA ASN A 194 15.34 -25.66 -16.36
C ASN A 194 14.14 -25.13 -15.54
N VAL A 195 13.29 -24.34 -16.21
CA VAL A 195 12.02 -23.81 -15.68
C VAL A 195 11.09 -24.92 -15.10
N THR A 196 11.33 -26.17 -15.43
CA THR A 196 10.56 -27.33 -14.96
C THR A 196 10.68 -27.61 -13.45
N LYS A 197 11.67 -27.04 -12.76
CA LYS A 197 11.84 -27.19 -11.31
C LYS A 197 11.28 -26.06 -10.48
N ILE A 198 10.90 -24.96 -11.13
CA ILE A 198 10.30 -23.82 -10.42
C ILE A 198 8.82 -24.13 -10.23
N PRO A 199 8.30 -24.12 -8.98
CA PRO A 199 6.88 -24.28 -8.77
C PRO A 199 6.10 -23.29 -9.65
N ALA A 200 5.02 -23.75 -10.29
CA ALA A 200 4.20 -22.93 -11.19
C ALA A 200 3.75 -21.59 -10.56
N ARG A 201 3.62 -21.55 -9.22
CA ARG A 201 3.31 -20.34 -8.45
C ARG A 201 4.40 -19.26 -8.52
N LEU A 202 5.64 -19.64 -8.87
CA LEU A 202 6.79 -18.74 -8.93
C LEU A 202 7.22 -18.47 -10.38
N SER A 203 6.64 -19.15 -11.36
CA SER A 203 6.99 -18.95 -12.77
C SER A 203 6.81 -17.52 -13.24
N GLY A 204 5.80 -16.79 -12.70
CA GLY A 204 5.61 -15.38 -12.99
C GLY A 204 6.60 -14.43 -12.29
N LEU A 205 7.44 -14.92 -11.37
CA LEU A 205 8.53 -14.14 -10.75
C LEU A 205 9.70 -13.93 -11.72
N PHE A 206 9.73 -14.66 -12.80
CA PHE A 206 10.85 -14.73 -13.73
C PHE A 206 10.62 -13.94 -15.02
N ASP A 207 9.60 -13.11 -15.07
CA ASP A 207 9.51 -12.07 -16.11
C ASP A 207 10.62 -11.02 -15.86
N ALA A 208 11.45 -10.75 -16.88
CA ALA A 208 12.57 -9.81 -16.78
C ALA A 208 12.16 -8.41 -16.28
N ARG A 209 10.91 -7.97 -16.56
CA ARG A 209 10.35 -6.72 -16.04
C ARG A 209 10.16 -6.78 -14.51
N VAL A 210 9.85 -7.95 -13.99
CA VAL A 210 9.68 -8.19 -12.56
C VAL A 210 11.02 -8.12 -11.85
N ALA A 211 12.08 -8.72 -12.43
CA ALA A 211 13.43 -8.64 -11.90
C ALA A 211 13.91 -7.17 -11.80
N GLN A 212 13.74 -6.38 -12.87
CA GLN A 212 14.12 -4.96 -12.87
C GLN A 212 13.44 -4.13 -11.76
N VAL A 213 12.19 -4.44 -11.44
CA VAL A 213 11.48 -3.72 -10.36
C VAL A 213 11.91 -4.23 -8.98
N ALA A 214 12.20 -5.51 -8.86
CA ALA A 214 12.65 -6.12 -7.61
C ALA A 214 14.04 -5.62 -7.19
N GLU A 215 14.92 -5.42 -8.15
CA GLU A 215 16.31 -4.95 -7.97
C GLU A 215 16.44 -3.42 -7.94
N ARG A 216 15.33 -2.70 -7.97
CA ARG A 216 15.36 -1.25 -7.90
C ARG A 216 15.99 -0.82 -6.57
N PRO A 217 17.12 -0.10 -6.58
CA PRO A 217 17.72 0.38 -5.34
C PRO A 217 16.76 1.34 -4.64
N MET A 218 16.91 1.42 -3.32
CA MET A 218 16.15 2.42 -2.56
C MET A 218 16.53 3.83 -3.01
N ALA A 219 15.56 4.75 -2.95
CA ALA A 219 15.81 6.16 -3.21
C ALA A 219 16.47 6.82 -1.99
N ASP A 220 17.25 7.87 -2.25
CA ASP A 220 17.88 8.67 -1.20
C ASP A 220 16.84 9.20 -0.20
N GLY A 221 17.12 9.09 1.08
CA GLY A 221 16.22 9.51 2.14
C GLY A 221 15.17 8.48 2.56
N ALA A 222 15.14 7.31 1.94
CA ALA A 222 14.20 6.24 2.32
C ALA A 222 14.46 5.73 3.74
N GLU A 223 15.69 5.80 4.25
CA GLU A 223 16.07 5.39 5.61
C GLU A 223 15.36 6.20 6.71
N LYS A 224 14.79 7.37 6.36
CA LYS A 224 14.00 8.19 7.27
C LYS A 224 12.58 7.69 7.50
N ILE A 225 12.11 6.76 6.65
CA ILE A 225 10.78 6.18 6.79
C ILE A 225 10.81 5.14 7.92
N PRO A 226 9.99 5.28 8.98
CA PRO A 226 9.83 4.22 9.96
C PRO A 226 9.06 3.04 9.36
N PHE A 227 9.49 1.83 9.71
CA PHE A 227 8.89 0.57 9.25
C PHE A 227 8.35 -0.26 10.40
N LEU A 228 7.17 -0.84 10.22
CA LEU A 228 6.66 -1.96 11.00
C LEU A 228 6.65 -3.20 10.11
N VAL A 229 7.57 -4.13 10.32
CA VAL A 229 7.59 -5.41 9.60
C VAL A 229 6.86 -6.46 10.42
N MET A 230 5.81 -7.06 9.84
CA MET A 230 5.02 -8.09 10.52
C MET A 230 4.91 -9.34 9.67
N CYS A 231 5.10 -10.50 10.32
CA CYS A 231 4.82 -11.82 9.73
C CYS A 231 4.53 -12.82 10.84
N GLY A 232 3.61 -13.75 10.59
CA GLY A 232 3.34 -14.81 11.56
C GLY A 232 4.50 -15.79 11.64
N THR A 233 4.88 -16.23 12.86
CA THR A 233 5.98 -17.19 13.05
C THR A 233 5.69 -18.59 12.50
N LEU A 234 4.42 -18.89 12.20
CA LEU A 234 3.99 -20.13 11.53
C LEU A 234 3.76 -19.94 10.01
N ASP A 235 4.08 -18.75 9.49
CA ASP A 235 4.06 -18.45 8.06
C ASP A 235 5.39 -18.86 7.43
N THR A 236 5.36 -19.54 6.28
CA THR A 236 6.58 -19.91 5.52
C THR A 236 7.42 -18.70 5.12
N ARG A 237 6.82 -17.49 5.12
CA ARG A 237 7.46 -16.20 4.82
C ARG A 237 8.22 -15.57 5.99
N TRP A 238 8.12 -16.16 7.18
CA TRP A 238 8.67 -15.52 8.38
C TRP A 238 10.20 -15.35 8.31
N SER A 239 10.92 -16.35 7.81
CA SER A 239 12.39 -16.28 7.70
C SER A 239 12.86 -15.12 6.82
N ILE A 240 12.23 -14.97 5.64
CA ILE A 240 12.57 -13.85 4.74
C ILE A 240 12.08 -12.49 5.25
N ALA A 241 11.01 -12.44 6.03
CA ALA A 241 10.56 -11.21 6.69
C ALA A 241 11.53 -10.77 7.79
N LEU A 242 12.09 -11.74 8.54
CA LEU A 242 13.12 -11.50 9.56
C LEU A 242 14.40 -10.95 8.92
N GLU A 243 14.84 -11.56 7.81
CA GLU A 243 16.01 -11.11 7.04
C GLU A 243 15.81 -9.69 6.48
N PHE A 244 14.64 -9.42 5.92
CA PHE A 244 14.30 -8.07 5.45
C PHE A 244 14.35 -7.03 6.59
N ALA A 245 13.75 -7.34 7.75
CA ALA A 245 13.79 -6.46 8.90
C ALA A 245 15.24 -6.19 9.40
N SER A 246 16.09 -7.22 9.36
CA SER A 246 17.50 -7.11 9.68
C SER A 246 18.24 -6.22 8.67
N SER A 247 17.99 -6.41 7.38
CA SER A 247 18.58 -5.58 6.32
C SER A 247 18.18 -4.12 6.44
N LEU A 248 16.92 -3.82 6.74
CA LEU A 248 16.47 -2.44 7.03
C LEU A 248 17.24 -1.82 8.21
N LYS A 249 17.36 -2.56 9.33
CA LYS A 249 18.11 -2.07 10.52
C LYS A 249 19.57 -1.80 10.19
N ASN A 250 20.21 -2.70 9.46
CA ASN A 250 21.61 -2.55 9.04
C ASN A 250 21.82 -1.35 8.09
N SER A 251 20.77 -0.97 7.37
CA SER A 251 20.75 0.22 6.49
C SER A 251 20.30 1.50 7.22
N GLY A 252 20.18 1.50 8.55
CA GLY A 252 19.90 2.70 9.34
C GLY A 252 18.42 3.06 9.52
N PHE A 253 17.49 2.20 9.08
CA PHE A 253 16.06 2.46 9.26
C PHE A 253 15.61 2.31 10.71
N ASN A 254 14.59 3.09 11.11
CA ASN A 254 13.81 2.86 12.32
C ASN A 254 12.82 1.71 12.07
N VAL A 255 13.07 0.53 12.63
CA VAL A 255 12.30 -0.69 12.38
C VAL A 255 11.72 -1.25 13.66
N GLN A 256 10.41 -1.29 13.74
CA GLN A 256 9.64 -2.09 14.68
C GLN A 256 9.28 -3.44 14.01
N THR A 257 9.25 -4.51 14.79
CA THR A 257 8.88 -5.85 14.30
C THR A 257 7.82 -6.47 15.19
N GLU A 258 6.87 -7.18 14.58
CA GLU A 258 5.84 -7.93 15.30
C GLU A 258 5.72 -9.33 14.69
N TRP A 259 5.87 -10.36 15.53
CA TRP A 259 5.92 -11.77 15.14
C TRP A 259 4.83 -12.58 15.84
N PRO A 260 3.53 -12.38 15.52
CA PRO A 260 2.45 -13.14 16.14
C PRO A 260 2.52 -14.63 15.77
N VAL A 261 2.05 -15.50 16.67
CA VAL A 261 2.02 -16.95 16.43
C VAL A 261 0.83 -17.31 15.56
N THR A 262 0.96 -17.09 14.26
CA THR A 262 -0.10 -17.33 13.27
C THR A 262 0.47 -17.76 11.93
N PRO A 263 -0.21 -18.64 11.17
CA PRO A 263 0.12 -18.93 9.78
C PRO A 263 -0.39 -17.85 8.83
N HIS A 264 0.00 -17.93 7.57
CA HIS A 264 -0.46 -17.00 6.55
C HIS A 264 -1.98 -17.07 6.33
N GLY A 265 -2.64 -15.92 6.46
CA GLY A 265 -4.07 -15.80 6.11
C GLY A 265 -5.01 -16.67 6.94
N SER A 266 -4.66 -16.98 8.19
CA SER A 266 -5.49 -17.84 9.03
C SER A 266 -6.92 -17.32 9.14
N LYS A 267 -7.86 -18.07 8.57
CA LYS A 267 -9.30 -17.82 8.66
C LYS A 267 -9.98 -18.68 9.71
N VAL A 268 -9.26 -19.68 10.29
CA VAL A 268 -9.85 -20.76 11.08
C VAL A 268 -9.05 -21.00 12.36
N GLY A 269 -9.76 -21.37 13.45
CA GLY A 269 -9.19 -21.87 14.67
C GLY A 269 -8.52 -20.83 15.57
N ARG A 270 -7.64 -21.33 16.47
CA ARG A 270 -6.95 -20.52 17.49
C ARG A 270 -6.13 -19.35 16.95
N HIS A 271 -5.66 -19.44 15.71
CA HIS A 271 -4.85 -18.40 15.09
C HIS A 271 -5.65 -17.21 14.55
N LYS A 272 -6.98 -17.32 14.46
CA LYS A 272 -7.85 -16.23 14.02
C LYS A 272 -7.75 -15.01 14.93
N ALA A 273 -7.66 -15.23 16.23
CA ALA A 273 -7.57 -14.16 17.23
C ALA A 273 -6.26 -13.37 17.08
N GLU A 274 -5.13 -14.06 16.88
CA GLU A 274 -3.83 -13.40 16.67
C GLU A 274 -3.79 -12.62 15.36
N PHE A 275 -4.34 -13.19 14.29
CA PHE A 275 -4.45 -12.52 13.01
C PHE A 275 -5.37 -11.28 13.07
N ALA A 276 -6.40 -11.31 13.91
CA ALA A 276 -7.30 -10.18 14.13
C ALA A 276 -6.63 -8.98 14.82
N LYS A 277 -5.48 -9.18 15.47
CA LYS A 277 -4.70 -8.10 16.11
C LYS A 277 -3.85 -7.29 15.12
N TYR A 278 -3.66 -7.75 13.89
CA TYR A 278 -2.85 -7.04 12.89
C TYR A 278 -3.29 -5.57 12.68
N PRO A 279 -4.59 -5.26 12.54
CA PRO A 279 -5.04 -3.88 12.43
C PRO A 279 -4.63 -3.02 13.63
N GLN A 280 -4.70 -3.56 14.85
CA GLN A 280 -4.33 -2.84 16.06
C GLN A 280 -2.84 -2.47 16.05
N HIS A 281 -1.93 -3.44 15.83
CA HIS A 281 -0.48 -3.18 15.77
C HIS A 281 -0.13 -2.15 14.70
N VAL A 282 -0.78 -2.23 13.53
CA VAL A 282 -0.54 -1.29 12.42
C VAL A 282 -1.00 0.13 12.80
N ILE A 283 -2.18 0.28 13.39
CA ILE A 283 -2.71 1.60 13.74
C ILE A 283 -1.95 2.20 14.93
N GLU A 284 -1.59 1.42 15.94
CA GLU A 284 -0.73 1.88 17.05
C GLU A 284 0.63 2.38 16.55
N PHE A 285 1.25 1.63 15.63
CA PHE A 285 2.48 2.06 14.97
C PHE A 285 2.30 3.38 14.23
N PHE A 286 1.26 3.50 13.41
CA PHE A 286 1.01 4.74 12.69
C PHE A 286 0.68 5.92 13.62
N LYS A 287 -0.10 5.70 14.68
CA LYS A 287 -0.39 6.75 15.66
C LYS A 287 0.89 7.27 16.30
N LYS A 288 1.79 6.39 16.74
CA LYS A 288 3.09 6.75 17.33
C LYS A 288 3.95 7.64 16.41
N HIS A 289 3.83 7.45 15.08
CA HIS A 289 4.62 8.19 14.10
C HIS A 289 3.85 9.36 13.45
N ALA A 290 2.55 9.48 13.70
CA ALA A 290 1.69 10.54 13.17
C ALA A 290 1.70 11.83 14.02
N GLU A 291 2.19 11.75 15.26
CA GLU A 291 2.40 12.85 16.19
C GLU A 291 3.65 13.65 15.81
#